data_8574a9d22c2b3251e6bbba43d2893562
#
_entry.id   8574a9d22c2b3251e6bbba43d2893562
#
_cell.length_a   1.000
_cell.length_b   1.000
_cell.length_c   1.000
_cell.angle_alpha   90.00
_cell.angle_beta   90.00
_cell.angle_gamma   90.00
#
_symmetry.space_group_name_H-M   'P 1'
#
loop_
_entity.id
_entity.type
_entity.pdbx_description
1 polymer ?
#
loop_
_entity_poly.entity_id
_entity_poly.type
_entity_poly.pdbx_seq_one_letter_code
_entity_poly.pdbx_strand_id
1 'polypeptide(L)'
;KACPPQGKISESVDGSGSETGPYAYLEDEPTVGAGKDFTAAQKQKMLEENMKRNGGVVKSDNPNDYYDVLTKPKKSMKGVTPEPNEWQFDHIKPKDQGGTNSYSNCQIVSRKYNREKWNK
;
A
#
# COMPACT_ATOMS: atom_id res chain seq x y z
N LYS A 1 -1.71 17.27 11.73
CA LYS A 1 -1.54 17.62 11.41
C LYS A 1 -1.26 17.88 11.00
N ALA A 2 -1.01 17.47 10.95
CA ALA A 2 -0.81 17.74 10.35
C ALA A 2 -0.38 17.79 9.76
N CYS A 3 -0.25 17.46 9.47
CA CYS A 3 0.08 17.61 8.77
C CYS A 3 0.39 17.91 8.45
N PRO A 4 0.57 17.66 8.49
CA PRO A 4 0.87 18.02 8.00
C PRO A 4 1.15 18.24 7.57
N PRO A 5 1.21 18.11 7.45
CA PRO A 5 1.43 18.41 6.76
C PRO A 5 1.75 18.55 6.14
N GLN A 6 1.70 18.41 5.92
CA GLN A 6 2.01 18.59 5.16
C GLN A 6 2.49 19.00 4.65
N GLY A 7 2.58 18.95 4.75
CA GLY A 7 3.11 19.37 4.10
C GLY A 7 3.86 19.32 3.82
N LYS A 8 3.94 19.20 3.78
CA LYS A 8 4.69 19.21 3.30
C LYS A 8 5.30 19.10 2.85
N ILE A 9 5.37 18.89 2.70
CA ILE A 9 6.01 18.78 2.00
C ILE A 9 6.54 18.69 1.35
N SER A 10 6.56 18.67 1.29
CA SER A 10 7.15 18.69 0.44
C SER A 10 7.74 18.59 -0.14
N GLU A 11 7.86 18.44 -0.12
CA GLU A 11 8.50 18.40 -0.86
C GLU A 11 9.09 18.02 -1.47
N SER A 12 9.17 17.87 -1.48
CA SER A 12 9.76 17.57 -2.18
C SER A 12 10.18 17.27 -2.81
N VAL A 13 10.04 17.28 -2.71
CA VAL A 13 10.45 17.03 -3.55
C VAL A 13 11.25 16.60 -4.26
N ASP A 14 11.52 16.28 -4.13
CA ASP A 14 12.47 16.08 -5.02
C ASP A 14 11.97 15.33 -6.17
N GLY A 15 12.21 15.79 -7.25
CA GLY A 15 11.68 15.21 -8.43
C GLY A 15 12.36 13.95 -8.87
N SER A 16 12.95 13.24 -8.01
CA SER A 16 13.64 12.04 -8.42
C SER A 16 12.71 10.99 -8.97
N GLY A 17 11.42 11.29 -9.01
CA GLY A 17 10.47 10.35 -9.54
C GLY A 17 10.15 9.24 -8.59
N SER A 18 10.62 9.33 -7.39
CA SER A 18 10.27 8.31 -6.43
C SER A 18 8.81 8.43 -6.09
N GLU A 19 8.16 7.32 -6.07
CA GLU A 19 6.78 7.28 -5.65
C GLU A 19 6.74 7.53 -4.16
N THR A 20 5.90 8.47 -3.74
CA THR A 20 5.74 8.74 -2.32
C THR A 20 4.36 8.24 -1.92
N GLY A 21 4.31 7.02 -1.48
CA GLY A 21 3.06 6.39 -1.07
C GLY A 21 2.56 6.91 0.26
N PRO A 22 1.34 6.51 0.64
CA PRO A 22 0.69 7.02 1.85
C PRO A 22 1.37 6.63 3.15
N TYR A 23 2.32 5.69 3.11
CA TYR A 23 3.03 5.24 4.32
C TYR A 23 4.49 5.69 4.33
N ALA A 24 4.85 6.67 3.48
CA ALA A 24 6.22 7.12 3.37
C ALA A 24 6.77 7.74 4.66
N TYR A 25 5.89 8.16 5.56
CA TYR A 25 6.32 8.73 6.84
C TYR A 25 6.81 7.68 7.84
N LEU A 26 6.60 6.40 7.55
CA LEU A 26 7.08 5.33 8.42
C LEU A 26 8.55 5.05 8.15
N GLU A 27 9.30 4.75 9.20
CA GLU A 27 10.72 4.51 9.06
C GLU A 27 10.98 3.10 8.53
N ASP A 28 11.77 3.01 7.46
CA ASP A 28 12.10 1.73 6.85
C ASP A 28 13.05 0.92 7.70
N GLU A 29 12.90 -0.41 7.61
CA GLU A 29 13.85 -1.34 8.19
C GLU A 29 15.12 -1.36 7.34
N PRO A 30 16.28 -1.68 7.94
CA PRO A 30 17.53 -1.74 7.17
C PRO A 30 17.55 -2.84 6.12
N THR A 31 16.63 -3.79 6.19
CA THR A 31 16.55 -4.88 5.22
C THR A 31 15.77 -4.53 3.96
N VAL A 32 15.23 -3.32 3.87
CA VAL A 32 14.48 -2.88 2.69
C VAL A 32 15.39 -2.87 1.46
N GLY A 33 14.87 -3.34 0.35
CA GLY A 33 15.64 -3.36 -0.89
C GLY A 33 14.80 -3.69 -2.10
N ALA A 34 15.42 -3.54 -3.26
CA ALA A 34 14.75 -3.76 -4.55
C ALA A 34 14.31 -5.22 -4.70
N GLY A 35 13.15 -5.40 -5.29
CA GLY A 35 12.64 -6.72 -5.64
C GLY A 35 12.10 -7.53 -4.47
N LYS A 36 11.95 -6.92 -3.31
CA LYS A 36 11.51 -7.64 -2.12
C LYS A 36 10.03 -7.45 -1.86
N ASP A 37 9.41 -8.47 -1.29
CA ASP A 37 8.03 -8.37 -0.80
C ASP A 37 7.99 -7.70 0.57
N PHE A 38 6.83 -7.10 0.87
CA PHE A 38 6.61 -6.55 2.20
C PHE A 38 6.54 -7.67 3.23
N THR A 39 7.21 -7.49 4.36
CA THR A 39 7.19 -8.48 5.43
C THR A 39 5.86 -8.43 6.18
N ALA A 40 5.60 -9.48 6.96
CA ALA A 40 4.38 -9.51 7.78
C ALA A 40 4.34 -8.32 8.75
N ALA A 41 5.50 -7.97 9.33
CA ALA A 41 5.56 -6.83 10.25
C ALA A 41 5.24 -5.52 9.54
N GLN A 42 5.74 -5.33 8.31
CA GLN A 42 5.43 -4.15 7.53
C GLN A 42 3.94 -4.07 7.20
N LYS A 43 3.37 -5.18 6.77
CA LYS A 43 1.94 -5.23 6.45
C LYS A 43 1.08 -4.88 7.65
N GLN A 44 1.41 -5.44 8.81
CA GLN A 44 0.66 -5.15 10.03
C GLN A 44 0.74 -3.67 10.39
N LYS A 45 1.94 -3.09 10.29
CA LYS A 45 2.13 -1.67 10.60
C LYS A 45 1.30 -0.78 9.67
N MET A 46 1.31 -1.08 8.38
CA MET A 46 0.54 -0.29 7.42
C MET A 46 -0.95 -0.44 7.63
N LEU A 47 -1.42 -1.64 7.95
CA LEU A 47 -2.84 -1.84 8.26
C LEU A 47 -3.25 -1.03 9.48
N GLU A 48 -2.43 -1.01 10.52
CA GLU A 48 -2.72 -0.22 11.72
C GLU A 48 -2.82 1.26 11.40
N GLU A 49 -1.89 1.76 10.59
CA GLU A 49 -1.91 3.17 10.21
C GLU A 49 -3.14 3.50 9.37
N ASN A 50 -3.49 2.62 8.44
CA ASN A 50 -4.66 2.81 7.60
C ASN A 50 -5.93 2.86 8.46
N MET A 51 -6.07 1.91 9.39
CA MET A 51 -7.22 1.85 10.27
C MET A 51 -7.31 3.08 11.18
N LYS A 52 -6.17 3.58 11.66
CA LYS A 52 -6.18 4.78 12.50
C LYS A 52 -6.75 5.98 11.74
N ARG A 53 -6.45 6.10 10.46
CA ARG A 53 -6.96 7.21 9.63
C ARG A 53 -8.45 7.06 9.34
N ASN A 54 -8.96 5.85 9.38
CA ASN A 54 -10.27 5.54 8.82
C ASN A 54 -11.25 5.02 9.85
N GLY A 55 -11.04 5.33 11.12
CA GLY A 55 -12.00 4.99 12.17
C GLY A 55 -12.10 3.51 12.48
N GLY A 56 -11.04 2.76 12.22
CA GLY A 56 -10.99 1.35 12.57
C GLY A 56 -11.27 0.40 11.41
N VAL A 57 -11.54 0.93 10.22
CA VAL A 57 -11.72 0.08 9.04
C VAL A 57 -10.57 0.32 8.06
N VAL A 58 -10.32 -0.67 7.21
CA VAL A 58 -9.30 -0.52 6.17
C VAL A 58 -9.98 0.01 4.93
N LYS A 59 -9.42 1.10 4.38
CA LYS A 59 -9.93 1.69 3.15
C LYS A 59 -8.83 1.70 2.09
N SER A 60 -9.25 1.69 0.84
CA SER A 60 -8.30 1.77 -0.25
C SER A 60 -7.56 3.11 -0.21
N ASP A 61 -6.27 3.06 -0.46
CA ASP A 61 -5.42 4.27 -0.50
C ASP A 61 -5.49 4.96 -1.86
N ASN A 62 -6.10 4.32 -2.85
CA ASN A 62 -6.13 4.88 -4.20
C ASN A 62 -7.52 5.41 -4.51
N PRO A 63 -7.64 6.69 -4.88
CA PRO A 63 -8.97 7.26 -5.16
C PRO A 63 -9.64 6.69 -6.41
N ASN A 64 -8.87 5.99 -7.24
CA ASN A 64 -9.42 5.37 -8.45
C ASN A 64 -9.83 3.92 -8.23
N ASP A 65 -9.73 3.41 -7.00
CA ASP A 65 -10.14 2.05 -6.71
C ASP A 65 -11.66 1.93 -6.81
N TYR A 66 -12.10 0.73 -7.11
CA TYR A 66 -13.54 0.41 -7.23
C TYR A 66 -14.22 0.33 -5.87
N TYR A 67 -13.47 0.12 -4.80
CA TYR A 67 -14.01 -0.08 -3.46
C TYR A 67 -13.37 0.90 -2.51
N ASP A 68 -14.17 1.45 -1.60
CA ASP A 68 -13.67 2.32 -0.54
C ASP A 68 -13.24 1.48 0.66
N VAL A 69 -14.17 0.72 1.24
CA VAL A 69 -13.88 -0.13 2.40
C VAL A 69 -13.44 -1.50 1.93
N LEU A 70 -12.33 -1.98 2.49
CA LEU A 70 -11.75 -3.25 2.09
C LEU A 70 -11.92 -4.26 3.22
N THR A 71 -11.95 -5.55 2.85
CA THR A 71 -12.14 -6.63 3.82
C THR A 71 -10.86 -7.44 3.96
N LYS A 72 -10.75 -8.12 5.09
CA LYS A 72 -9.61 -8.99 5.34
C LYS A 72 -9.59 -10.14 4.33
N PRO A 73 -8.43 -10.43 3.74
CA PRO A 73 -8.33 -11.56 2.81
C PRO A 73 -8.69 -12.87 3.52
N LYS A 74 -9.50 -13.66 2.84
CA LYS A 74 -9.87 -14.97 3.33
C LYS A 74 -8.72 -15.95 3.09
N LYS A 75 -8.63 -16.93 3.97
CA LYS A 75 -7.66 -17.99 3.78
C LYS A 75 -7.90 -18.67 2.45
N SER A 76 -6.83 -18.88 1.69
CA SER A 76 -6.94 -19.56 0.40
C SER A 76 -7.47 -20.97 0.59
N MET A 77 -8.53 -21.30 -0.15
CA MET A 77 -9.15 -22.62 -0.10
C MET A 77 -9.53 -23.03 -1.51
N LYS A 78 -9.36 -24.33 -1.79
CA LYS A 78 -9.71 -24.87 -3.08
C LYS A 78 -11.20 -24.64 -3.35
N GLY A 79 -11.52 -24.16 -4.52
CA GLY A 79 -12.89 -23.94 -4.93
C GLY A 79 -13.52 -22.66 -4.39
N VAL A 80 -12.77 -21.85 -3.64
CA VAL A 80 -13.27 -20.60 -3.10
C VAL A 80 -12.60 -19.45 -3.83
N THR A 81 -13.40 -18.60 -4.47
CA THR A 81 -12.89 -17.42 -5.16
C THR A 81 -12.71 -16.30 -4.16
N PRO A 82 -11.52 -15.67 -4.09
CA PRO A 82 -11.33 -14.53 -3.20
C PRO A 82 -12.26 -13.38 -3.59
N GLU A 83 -12.66 -12.59 -2.59
CA GLU A 83 -13.53 -11.43 -2.83
C GLU A 83 -12.76 -10.32 -3.52
N PRO A 84 -13.39 -9.58 -4.42
CA PRO A 84 -12.68 -8.52 -5.16
C PRO A 84 -12.30 -7.33 -4.29
N ASN A 85 -12.93 -7.18 -3.12
CA ASN A 85 -12.64 -6.06 -2.22
C ASN A 85 -11.71 -6.44 -1.07
N GLU A 86 -11.04 -7.60 -1.14
CA GLU A 86 -10.01 -7.93 -0.15
C GLU A 86 -8.84 -6.97 -0.30
N TRP A 87 -8.22 -6.59 0.82
CA TRP A 87 -7.09 -5.68 0.74
C TRP A 87 -5.84 -6.41 0.24
N GLN A 88 -5.04 -5.68 -0.54
CA GLN A 88 -3.75 -6.15 -1.01
C GLN A 88 -2.72 -5.05 -0.89
N PHE A 89 -1.47 -5.45 -0.70
CA PHE A 89 -0.35 -4.51 -0.56
C PHE A 89 0.32 -4.42 -1.92
N ASP A 90 0.19 -3.26 -2.55
CA ASP A 90 0.67 -3.04 -3.90
C ASP A 90 2.00 -2.29 -3.89
N HIS A 91 2.97 -2.81 -4.65
CA HIS A 91 4.21 -2.07 -4.90
C HIS A 91 3.88 -1.00 -5.93
N ILE A 92 3.93 0.28 -5.50
CA ILE A 92 3.61 1.38 -6.41
C ILE A 92 4.51 1.32 -7.63
N LYS A 93 5.83 1.20 -7.41
CA LYS A 93 6.76 0.86 -8.47
C LYS A 93 6.94 -0.65 -8.43
N PRO A 94 6.72 -1.35 -9.56
CA PRO A 94 6.77 -2.82 -9.58
C PRO A 94 8.12 -3.38 -9.18
N LYS A 95 8.09 -4.53 -8.53
CA LYS A 95 9.32 -5.21 -8.10
C LYS A 95 10.28 -5.47 -9.26
N ASP A 96 9.73 -5.90 -10.40
CA ASP A 96 10.55 -6.23 -11.56
C ASP A 96 11.10 -5.01 -12.27
N GLN A 97 10.71 -3.83 -11.82
CA GLN A 97 11.26 -2.56 -12.33
C GLN A 97 12.11 -1.86 -11.27
N GLY A 98 12.57 -2.62 -10.29
CA GLY A 98 13.42 -2.07 -9.24
C GLY A 98 12.67 -1.56 -8.03
N GLY A 99 11.36 -1.79 -7.96
CA GLY A 99 10.58 -1.36 -6.81
C GLY A 99 11.00 -2.08 -5.54
N THR A 100 11.04 -1.33 -4.43
CA THR A 100 11.50 -1.87 -3.16
C THR A 100 10.31 -2.17 -2.24
N ASN A 101 10.60 -2.80 -1.11
CA ASN A 101 9.61 -2.98 -0.06
C ASN A 101 9.68 -1.87 0.99
N SER A 102 10.06 -0.68 0.56
CA SER A 102 9.99 0.51 1.42
C SER A 102 8.53 0.87 1.70
N TYR A 103 8.26 1.40 2.89
CA TYR A 103 6.94 1.94 3.18
C TYR A 103 6.52 3.00 2.15
N SER A 104 7.47 3.73 1.59
CA SER A 104 7.16 4.76 0.59
C SER A 104 6.67 4.17 -0.72
N ASN A 105 6.87 2.88 -0.95
CA ASN A 105 6.51 2.22 -2.20
C ASN A 105 5.29 1.30 -2.05
N CYS A 106 4.45 1.54 -1.05
CA CYS A 106 3.29 0.70 -0.81
C CYS A 106 2.00 1.51 -0.78
N GLN A 107 0.96 0.94 -1.35
CA GLN A 107 -0.40 1.40 -1.12
C GLN A 107 -1.27 0.18 -0.85
N ILE A 108 -2.30 0.36 -0.04
CA ILE A 108 -3.28 -0.71 0.22
C ILE A 108 -4.45 -0.47 -0.71
N VAL A 109 -4.75 -1.45 -1.54
CA VAL A 109 -5.81 -1.34 -2.55
C VAL A 109 -6.61 -2.62 -2.57
N SER A 110 -7.74 -2.61 -3.30
CA SER A 110 -8.54 -3.81 -3.45
C SER A 110 -7.85 -4.81 -4.36
N ARG A 111 -8.20 -6.07 -4.18
CA ARG A 111 -7.72 -7.15 -5.04
C ARG A 111 -8.06 -6.85 -6.50
N LYS A 112 -9.28 -6.37 -6.75
CA LYS A 112 -9.69 -6.06 -8.12
C LYS A 112 -8.81 -4.99 -8.75
N TYR A 113 -8.57 -3.90 -8.05
CA TYR A 113 -7.72 -2.81 -8.56
C TYR A 113 -6.30 -3.30 -8.81
N ASN A 114 -5.74 -4.04 -7.86
CA ASN A 114 -4.37 -4.52 -7.96
C ASN A 114 -4.20 -5.46 -9.15
N ARG A 115 -5.15 -6.37 -9.35
CA ARG A 115 -5.07 -7.30 -10.47
C ARG A 115 -5.18 -6.58 -11.79
N GLU A 116 -6.07 -5.60 -11.90
CA GLU A 116 -6.22 -4.87 -13.17
C GLU A 116 -5.00 -4.02 -13.48
N LYS A 117 -4.36 -3.48 -12.44
CA LYS A 117 -3.11 -2.73 -12.62
C LYS A 117 -2.04 -3.61 -13.25
N TRP A 118 -1.96 -4.87 -12.85
CA TRP A 118 -0.93 -5.78 -13.31
C TRP A 118 -1.27 -6.48 -14.62
N ASN A 119 -2.47 -6.32 -15.10
CA ASN A 119 -2.91 -6.93 -16.36
C ASN A 119 -2.83 -5.99 -17.55
N LYS A 120 -2.17 -4.87 -17.40
CA LYS A 120 -2.01 -3.89 -18.48
C LYS A 120 -0.73 -4.05 -19.25
#